data_3e67eb7b92f060f41b0fd8b328f072cd
#
_entry.id   3e67eb7b92f060f41b0fd8b328f072cd
#
_cell.length_a   1.000
_cell.length_b   1.000
_cell.length_c   1.000
_cell.angle_alpha   90.00
_cell.angle_beta   90.00
_cell.angle_gamma   90.00
#
_symmetry.space_group_name_H-M   'P 1'
#
loop_
_entity.id
_entity.type
_entity.pdbx_description
1 polymer ?
#
loop_
_entity_poly.entity_id
_entity_poly.type
_entity_poly.pdbx_seq_one_letter_code
_entity_poly.pdbx_strand_id
1 'polypeptide(L)'
;WLRERGIAESALTLFVAAAQLSGAAGSLLPALALHWSGGRLPHAAAAVQGVHAAAVVAAAIAACASAAGVGIFGVRALLLATALSRAALWGVDLLQRQLVQTTARSGKMRMHAFALQASWSQLASACMYFIALVPGVSFTLLCCVSAVAVLVSAALLALNALRPQLMCIRCCCRVI
;
A
#
# COMPACT_ATOMS: atom_id res chain seq x y z
N TRP A 1 -15.34 16.80 -2.69
CA TRP A 1 -14.81 17.08 -1.37
C TRP A 1 -13.67 18.12 -1.37
N LEU A 2 -12.58 17.95 -2.17
CA LEU A 2 -11.48 18.94 -2.26
C LEU A 2 -11.93 20.25 -2.87
N ARG A 3 -12.80 20.23 -3.90
CA ARG A 3 -13.43 21.43 -4.46
C ARG A 3 -14.29 22.18 -3.43
N GLU A 4 -15.05 21.47 -2.63
CA GLU A 4 -15.87 22.06 -1.54
C GLU A 4 -15.01 22.76 -0.50
N ARG A 5 -13.75 22.38 -0.37
CA ARG A 5 -12.74 22.99 0.49
C ARG A 5 -11.99 24.15 -0.17
N GLY A 6 -12.42 24.59 -1.37
CA GLY A 6 -11.86 25.77 -2.05
C GLY A 6 -10.50 25.53 -2.73
N ILE A 7 -10.12 24.27 -3.00
CA ILE A 7 -8.89 23.95 -3.71
C ILE A 7 -9.09 24.15 -5.20
N ALA A 8 -8.25 24.96 -5.83
CA ALA A 8 -8.30 25.25 -7.25
C ALA A 8 -8.05 23.99 -8.09
N GLU A 9 -8.72 23.89 -9.24
CA GLU A 9 -8.57 22.73 -10.16
C GLU A 9 -7.13 22.53 -10.64
N SER A 10 -6.42 23.63 -10.88
CA SER A 10 -5.00 23.62 -11.25
C SER A 10 -4.13 22.96 -10.18
N ALA A 11 -4.42 23.22 -8.91
CA ALA A 11 -3.72 22.56 -7.79
C ALA A 11 -4.02 21.07 -7.71
N LEU A 12 -5.26 20.65 -8.01
CA LEU A 12 -5.63 19.24 -8.08
C LEU A 12 -4.93 18.53 -9.23
N THR A 13 -4.86 19.16 -10.41
CA THR A 13 -4.15 18.61 -11.57
C THR A 13 -2.67 18.47 -11.29
N LEU A 14 -2.04 19.49 -10.69
CA LEU A 14 -0.64 19.43 -10.28
C LEU A 14 -0.39 18.33 -9.25
N PHE A 15 -1.29 18.16 -8.30
CA PHE A 15 -1.22 17.06 -7.32
C PHE A 15 -1.29 15.69 -7.99
N VAL A 16 -2.20 15.49 -8.94
CA VAL A 16 -2.31 14.21 -9.69
C VAL A 16 -1.00 13.95 -10.44
N ALA A 17 -0.44 14.95 -11.12
CA ALA A 17 0.85 14.82 -11.80
C ALA A 17 1.99 14.47 -10.81
N ALA A 18 2.07 15.16 -9.68
CA ALA A 18 3.06 14.88 -8.64
C ALA A 18 2.90 13.48 -8.04
N ALA A 19 1.66 13.01 -7.86
CA ALA A 19 1.38 11.66 -7.38
C ALA A 19 1.81 10.57 -8.40
N GLN A 20 1.69 10.83 -9.69
CA GLN A 20 2.22 9.92 -10.73
C GLN A 20 3.75 9.89 -10.73
N LEU A 21 4.39 11.05 -10.62
CA LEU A 21 5.86 11.14 -10.53
C LEU A 21 6.39 10.47 -9.26
N SER A 22 5.70 10.61 -8.14
CA SER A 22 6.06 9.92 -6.89
C SER A 22 5.95 8.40 -7.04
N GLY A 23 4.95 7.91 -7.81
CA GLY A 23 4.84 6.50 -8.18
C GLY A 23 6.06 6.03 -8.96
N ALA A 24 6.48 6.78 -9.99
CA ALA A 24 7.69 6.45 -10.75
C ALA A 24 8.94 6.41 -9.86
N ALA A 25 9.12 7.40 -8.96
CA ALA A 25 10.19 7.38 -7.96
C ALA A 25 10.10 6.18 -7.01
N GLY A 26 8.90 5.71 -6.72
CA GLY A 26 8.63 4.52 -5.91
C GLY A 26 9.23 3.23 -6.49
N SER A 27 9.53 3.19 -7.80
CA SER A 27 10.22 2.06 -8.43
C SER A 27 11.65 1.83 -7.91
N LEU A 28 12.25 2.83 -7.25
CA LEU A 28 13.55 2.71 -6.60
C LEU A 28 13.47 2.06 -5.20
N LEU A 29 12.31 2.08 -4.55
CA LEU A 29 12.11 1.53 -3.22
C LEU A 29 12.47 0.03 -3.10
N PRO A 30 12.16 -0.84 -4.09
CA PRO A 30 12.58 -2.23 -4.06
C PRO A 30 14.08 -2.43 -3.94
N ALA A 31 14.87 -1.66 -4.69
CA ALA A 31 16.33 -1.76 -4.66
C ALA A 31 16.89 -1.37 -3.27
N LEU A 32 16.39 -0.27 -2.70
CA LEU A 32 16.76 0.17 -1.36
C LEU A 32 16.33 -0.84 -0.30
N ALA A 33 15.11 -1.34 -0.35
CA ALA A 33 14.60 -2.32 0.60
C ALA A 33 15.36 -3.65 0.54
N LEU A 34 15.72 -4.11 -0.65
CA LEU A 34 16.54 -5.31 -0.84
C LEU A 34 17.95 -5.11 -0.28
N HIS A 35 18.55 -3.95 -0.50
CA HIS A 35 19.85 -3.61 0.07
C HIS A 35 19.82 -3.67 1.60
N TRP A 36 18.84 -3.02 2.24
CA TRP A 36 18.71 -2.99 3.70
C TRP A 36 18.31 -4.34 4.31
N SER A 37 17.56 -5.17 3.58
CA SER A 37 17.15 -6.51 4.04
C SER A 37 18.21 -7.60 3.78
N GLY A 38 19.40 -7.24 3.32
CA GLY A 38 20.46 -8.20 2.96
C GLY A 38 20.03 -9.15 1.83
N GLY A 39 19.28 -8.67 0.86
CA GLY A 39 18.79 -9.45 -0.28
C GLY A 39 17.58 -10.35 0.01
N ARG A 40 17.01 -10.29 1.21
CA ARG A 40 15.86 -11.13 1.61
C ARG A 40 14.54 -10.55 1.08
N LEU A 41 14.10 -11.05 -0.06
CA LEU A 41 12.93 -10.56 -0.76
C LEU A 41 11.63 -10.48 0.09
N PRO A 42 11.27 -11.50 0.92
CA PRO A 42 10.08 -11.40 1.77
C PRO A 42 10.17 -10.27 2.81
N HIS A 43 11.36 -10.03 3.37
CA HIS A 43 11.58 -8.95 4.34
C HIS A 43 11.52 -7.58 3.68
N ALA A 44 12.12 -7.44 2.48
CA ALA A 44 12.02 -6.22 1.68
C ALA A 44 10.56 -5.89 1.34
N ALA A 45 9.79 -6.89 0.91
CA ALA A 45 8.37 -6.73 0.61
C ALA A 45 7.55 -6.31 1.85
N ALA A 46 7.82 -6.93 3.01
CA ALA A 46 7.15 -6.57 4.27
C ALA A 46 7.51 -5.14 4.71
N ALA A 47 8.77 -4.72 4.56
CA ALA A 47 9.22 -3.38 4.91
C ALA A 47 8.53 -2.31 4.03
N VAL A 48 8.52 -2.48 2.71
CA VAL A 48 7.87 -1.52 1.79
C VAL A 48 6.35 -1.51 1.99
N GLN A 49 5.73 -2.67 2.26
CA GLN A 49 4.31 -2.73 2.61
C GLN A 49 4.03 -2.00 3.93
N GLY A 50 4.94 -2.07 4.91
CA GLY A 50 4.85 -1.30 6.15
C GLY A 50 4.87 0.21 5.91
N VAL A 51 5.75 0.69 5.03
CA VAL A 51 5.80 2.11 4.62
C VAL A 51 4.49 2.50 3.93
N HIS A 52 3.97 1.66 3.04
CA HIS A 52 2.67 1.90 2.39
C HIS A 52 1.54 2.00 3.42
N ALA A 53 1.47 1.06 4.36
CA ALA A 53 0.47 1.06 5.42
C ALA A 53 0.55 2.32 6.29
N ALA A 54 1.74 2.73 6.69
CA ALA A 54 1.96 3.95 7.47
C ALA A 54 1.47 5.19 6.71
N ALA A 55 1.77 5.29 5.40
CA ALA A 55 1.32 6.40 4.58
C ALA A 55 -0.22 6.45 4.42
N VAL A 56 -0.87 5.29 4.23
CA VAL A 56 -2.34 5.21 4.14
C VAL A 56 -3.01 5.54 5.47
N VAL A 57 -2.45 5.09 6.59
CA VAL A 57 -2.95 5.46 7.93
C VAL A 57 -2.78 6.94 8.18
N ALA A 58 -1.65 7.54 7.82
CA ALA A 58 -1.44 8.99 7.92
C ALA A 58 -2.46 9.77 7.06
N ALA A 59 -2.77 9.27 5.86
CA ALA A 59 -3.81 9.86 5.01
C ALA A 59 -5.21 9.77 5.67
N ALA A 60 -5.55 8.65 6.27
CA ALA A 60 -6.82 8.48 6.98
C ALA A 60 -6.92 9.43 8.20
N ILE A 61 -5.87 9.54 8.99
CA ILE A 61 -5.79 10.48 10.12
C ILE A 61 -5.95 11.93 9.62
N ALA A 62 -5.25 12.30 8.54
CA ALA A 62 -5.35 13.63 7.96
C ALA A 62 -6.76 13.92 7.40
N ALA A 63 -7.43 12.91 6.82
CA ALA A 63 -8.82 13.03 6.38
C ALA A 63 -9.79 13.26 7.57
N CYS A 64 -9.61 12.53 8.66
CA CYS A 64 -10.37 12.71 9.90
C CYS A 64 -10.14 14.11 10.51
N ALA A 65 -8.88 14.55 10.60
CA ALA A 65 -8.53 15.88 11.10
C ALA A 65 -9.13 16.99 10.23
N SER A 66 -9.10 16.83 8.90
CA SER A 66 -9.73 17.77 7.97
C SER A 66 -11.26 17.81 8.13
N ALA A 67 -11.89 16.68 8.41
CA ALA A 67 -13.32 16.61 8.68
C ALA A 67 -13.69 17.30 10.02
N ALA A 68 -12.80 17.21 11.02
CA ALA A 68 -12.93 17.89 12.31
C ALA A 68 -12.59 19.39 12.29
N GLY A 69 -12.32 19.97 11.12
CA GLY A 69 -12.11 21.43 10.99
C GLY A 69 -10.67 21.91 11.20
N VAL A 70 -9.67 21.04 11.21
CA VAL A 70 -8.23 21.40 11.38
C VAL A 70 -7.64 22.14 10.17
N GLY A 71 -8.48 22.66 9.26
CA GLY A 71 -8.08 23.61 8.23
C GLY A 71 -7.12 23.06 7.17
N ILE A 72 -6.33 23.98 6.60
CA ILE A 72 -5.46 23.73 5.44
C ILE A 72 -4.32 22.73 5.75
N PHE A 73 -3.91 22.62 7.01
CA PHE A 73 -2.88 21.65 7.42
C PHE A 73 -3.31 20.20 7.21
N GLY A 74 -4.56 19.86 7.54
CA GLY A 74 -5.11 18.52 7.31
C GLY A 74 -5.12 18.15 5.83
N VAL A 75 -5.48 19.09 4.96
CA VAL A 75 -5.49 18.86 3.50
C VAL A 75 -4.09 18.66 2.96
N ARG A 76 -3.11 19.48 3.35
CA ARG A 76 -1.71 19.31 2.92
C ARG A 76 -1.14 17.98 3.38
N ALA A 77 -1.37 17.60 4.63
CA ALA A 77 -0.95 16.32 5.17
C ALA A 77 -1.58 15.14 4.39
N LEU A 78 -2.87 15.23 4.07
CA LEU A 78 -3.58 14.25 3.24
C LEU A 78 -2.93 14.11 1.86
N LEU A 79 -2.64 15.21 1.18
CA LEU A 79 -2.02 15.19 -0.14
C LEU A 79 -0.63 14.57 -0.11
N LEU A 80 0.21 14.94 0.87
CA LEU A 80 1.54 14.36 1.05
C LEU A 80 1.49 12.87 1.36
N ALA A 81 0.63 12.47 2.30
CA ALA A 81 0.45 11.05 2.65
C ALA A 81 -0.05 10.23 1.47
N THR A 82 -0.94 10.78 0.64
CA THR A 82 -1.40 10.13 -0.59
C THR A 82 -0.28 9.98 -1.62
N ALA A 83 0.56 10.99 -1.81
CA ALA A 83 1.71 10.90 -2.72
C ALA A 83 2.72 9.85 -2.25
N LEU A 84 3.03 9.81 -0.95
CA LEU A 84 3.90 8.78 -0.35
C LEU A 84 3.30 7.38 -0.48
N SER A 85 1.99 7.23 -0.26
CA SER A 85 1.32 5.94 -0.42
C SER A 85 1.40 5.44 -1.86
N ARG A 86 1.31 6.32 -2.85
CA ARG A 86 1.50 5.98 -4.27
C ARG A 86 2.90 5.47 -4.56
N ALA A 87 3.94 6.16 -4.07
CA ALA A 87 5.32 5.71 -4.21
C ALA A 87 5.52 4.31 -3.60
N ALA A 88 5.06 4.11 -2.37
CA ALA A 88 5.17 2.84 -1.68
C ALA A 88 4.37 1.73 -2.39
N LEU A 89 3.17 2.01 -2.90
CA LEU A 89 2.35 1.05 -3.64
C LEU A 89 3.07 0.50 -4.88
N TRP A 90 3.73 1.37 -5.66
CA TRP A 90 4.54 0.94 -6.81
C TRP A 90 5.71 0.04 -6.39
N GLY A 91 6.37 0.38 -5.28
CA GLY A 91 7.42 -0.45 -4.71
C GLY A 91 6.92 -1.83 -4.27
N VAL A 92 5.74 -1.87 -3.62
CA VAL A 92 5.09 -3.13 -3.21
C VAL A 92 4.74 -3.99 -4.41
N ASP A 93 4.12 -3.41 -5.46
CA ASP A 93 3.73 -4.16 -6.66
C ASP A 93 4.94 -4.82 -7.34
N LEU A 94 6.05 -4.09 -7.47
CA LEU A 94 7.28 -4.63 -8.04
C LEU A 94 7.87 -5.78 -7.20
N LEU A 95 7.91 -5.63 -5.86
CA LEU A 95 8.42 -6.68 -4.98
C LEU A 95 7.50 -7.91 -4.95
N GLN A 96 6.19 -7.73 -5.01
CA GLN A 96 5.25 -8.84 -5.12
C GLN A 96 5.42 -9.60 -6.44
N ARG A 97 5.60 -8.90 -7.55
CA ARG A 97 5.90 -9.54 -8.85
C ARG A 97 7.19 -10.34 -8.80
N GLN A 98 8.26 -9.79 -8.22
CA GLN A 98 9.52 -10.50 -8.03
C GLN A 98 9.33 -11.74 -7.13
N LEU A 99 8.57 -11.61 -6.04
CA LEU A 99 8.27 -12.72 -5.13
C LEU A 99 7.54 -13.86 -5.86
N VAL A 100 6.54 -13.54 -6.67
CA VAL A 100 5.84 -14.55 -7.49
C VAL A 100 6.78 -15.19 -8.51
N GLN A 101 7.64 -14.40 -9.16
CA GLN A 101 8.61 -14.90 -10.14
C GLN A 101 9.62 -15.86 -9.52
N THR A 102 10.08 -15.61 -8.31
CA THR A 102 11.07 -16.43 -7.61
C THR A 102 10.44 -17.67 -6.94
N THR A 103 9.18 -17.58 -6.52
CA THR A 103 8.51 -18.66 -5.77
C THR A 103 7.81 -19.64 -6.69
N ALA A 104 7.26 -19.19 -7.81
CA ALA A 104 6.52 -20.07 -8.73
C ALA A 104 7.45 -20.90 -9.60
N ARG A 105 7.39 -22.23 -9.45
CA ARG A 105 8.28 -23.20 -10.13
C ARG A 105 8.04 -23.33 -11.63
N SER A 106 6.84 -23.05 -12.14
CA SER A 106 6.53 -23.20 -13.57
C SER A 106 5.93 -21.90 -14.15
N GLY A 107 6.08 -21.72 -15.47
CA GLY A 107 5.51 -20.59 -16.20
C GLY A 107 3.99 -20.52 -16.08
N LYS A 108 3.30 -21.67 -16.11
CA LYS A 108 1.85 -21.76 -15.92
C LYS A 108 1.45 -21.24 -14.54
N MET A 109 2.17 -21.64 -13.50
CA MET A 109 1.90 -21.23 -12.12
C MET A 109 2.09 -19.72 -11.93
N ARG A 110 3.10 -19.13 -12.58
CA ARG A 110 3.32 -17.68 -12.61
C ARG A 110 2.17 -16.94 -13.28
N MET A 111 1.74 -17.40 -14.45
CA MET A 111 0.62 -16.78 -15.17
C MET A 111 -0.67 -16.83 -14.35
N HIS A 112 -0.99 -17.96 -13.72
CA HIS A 112 -2.16 -18.05 -12.85
C HIS A 112 -2.07 -17.12 -11.64
N ALA A 113 -0.91 -17.03 -10.98
CA ALA A 113 -0.72 -16.14 -9.86
C ALA A 113 -0.89 -14.66 -10.24
N PHE A 114 -0.33 -14.24 -11.38
CA PHE A 114 -0.52 -12.87 -11.88
C PHE A 114 -1.96 -12.58 -12.32
N ALA A 115 -2.61 -13.53 -13.01
CA ALA A 115 -4.00 -13.38 -13.39
C ALA A 115 -4.91 -13.24 -12.16
N LEU A 116 -4.70 -14.08 -11.15
CA LEU A 116 -5.44 -14.02 -9.89
C LEU A 116 -5.21 -12.70 -9.16
N GLN A 117 -3.94 -12.25 -9.06
CA GLN A 117 -3.60 -10.96 -8.44
C GLN A 117 -4.28 -9.79 -9.18
N ALA A 118 -4.24 -9.77 -10.50
CA ALA A 118 -4.90 -8.75 -11.32
C ALA A 118 -6.41 -8.76 -11.11
N SER A 119 -7.05 -9.93 -11.12
CA SER A 119 -8.49 -10.08 -10.89
C SER A 119 -8.90 -9.58 -9.52
N TRP A 120 -8.18 -9.94 -8.47
CA TRP A 120 -8.43 -9.44 -7.11
C TRP A 120 -8.25 -7.93 -6.99
N SER A 121 -7.23 -7.37 -7.63
CA SER A 121 -6.99 -5.92 -7.65
C SER A 121 -8.14 -5.18 -8.33
N GLN A 122 -8.62 -5.69 -9.48
CA GLN A 122 -9.75 -5.11 -10.20
C GLN A 122 -11.06 -5.22 -9.39
N LEU A 123 -11.30 -6.38 -8.77
CA LEU A 123 -12.47 -6.57 -7.92
C LEU A 123 -12.46 -5.62 -6.72
N ALA A 124 -11.33 -5.50 -6.02
CA ALA A 124 -11.19 -4.57 -4.90
C ALA A 124 -11.43 -3.11 -5.33
N SER A 125 -10.89 -2.71 -6.50
CA SER A 125 -11.11 -1.38 -7.05
C SER A 125 -12.59 -1.16 -7.39
N ALA A 126 -13.24 -2.12 -8.03
CA ALA A 126 -14.66 -2.05 -8.34
C ALA A 126 -15.51 -1.93 -7.06
N CYS A 127 -15.24 -2.74 -6.03
CA CYS A 127 -15.92 -2.65 -4.73
C CYS A 127 -15.77 -1.25 -4.11
N MET A 128 -14.58 -0.65 -4.15
CA MET A 128 -14.35 0.70 -3.62
C MET A 128 -15.14 1.75 -4.39
N TYR A 129 -15.22 1.63 -5.73
CA TYR A 129 -16.05 2.53 -6.53
C TYR A 129 -17.54 2.38 -6.23
N PHE A 130 -18.03 1.14 -6.09
CA PHE A 130 -19.43 0.90 -5.71
C PHE A 130 -19.75 1.48 -4.32
N ILE A 131 -18.87 1.29 -3.33
CA ILE A 131 -19.06 1.88 -2.00
C ILE A 131 -19.08 3.42 -2.08
N ALA A 132 -18.22 4.01 -2.91
CA ALA A 132 -18.17 5.46 -3.10
C ALA A 132 -19.45 6.04 -3.76
N LEU A 133 -20.20 5.23 -4.50
CA LEU A 133 -21.47 5.62 -5.11
C LEU A 133 -22.67 5.55 -4.14
N VAL A 134 -22.51 4.90 -2.98
CA VAL A 134 -23.59 4.78 -2.00
C VAL A 134 -23.83 6.15 -1.35
N PRO A 135 -25.06 6.70 -1.43
CA PRO A 135 -25.38 7.97 -0.78
C PRO A 135 -25.12 7.90 0.73
N GLY A 136 -24.50 8.94 1.29
CA GLY A 136 -24.20 9.03 2.73
C GLY A 136 -22.85 8.44 3.14
N VAL A 137 -22.12 7.76 2.26
CA VAL A 137 -20.74 7.32 2.55
C VAL A 137 -19.80 8.51 2.49
N SER A 138 -19.18 8.83 3.63
CA SER A 138 -18.22 9.92 3.70
C SER A 138 -16.85 9.51 3.12
N PHE A 139 -16.14 10.48 2.55
CA PHE A 139 -14.75 10.29 2.10
C PHE A 139 -13.84 9.77 3.25
N THR A 140 -14.06 10.25 4.46
CA THR A 140 -13.31 9.82 5.65
C THR A 140 -13.52 8.33 5.95
N LEU A 141 -14.75 7.83 5.80
CA LEU A 141 -15.03 6.40 5.97
C LEU A 141 -14.28 5.55 4.95
N LEU A 142 -14.24 5.97 3.68
CA LEU A 142 -13.47 5.28 2.64
C LEU A 142 -11.98 5.24 2.98
N CYS A 143 -11.41 6.33 3.48
CA CYS A 143 -10.02 6.37 3.92
C CYS A 143 -9.76 5.41 5.08
N CYS A 144 -10.66 5.33 6.06
CA CYS A 144 -10.54 4.40 7.19
C CYS A 144 -10.62 2.94 6.75
N VAL A 145 -11.57 2.59 5.88
CA VAL A 145 -11.71 1.23 5.34
C VAL A 145 -10.45 0.83 4.58
N SER A 146 -9.92 1.73 3.73
CA SER A 146 -8.67 1.50 3.01
C SER A 146 -7.49 1.30 3.96
N ALA A 147 -7.39 2.08 5.03
CA ALA A 147 -6.32 1.95 6.02
C ALA A 147 -6.37 0.59 6.73
N VAL A 148 -7.56 0.13 7.14
CA VAL A 148 -7.73 -1.19 7.75
C VAL A 148 -7.32 -2.31 6.79
N ALA A 149 -7.77 -2.27 5.54
CA ALA A 149 -7.43 -3.27 4.53
C ALA A 149 -5.91 -3.37 4.28
N VAL A 150 -5.24 -2.20 4.19
CA VAL A 150 -3.79 -2.15 3.97
C VAL A 150 -3.02 -2.61 5.21
N LEU A 151 -3.47 -2.30 6.43
CA LEU A 151 -2.89 -2.80 7.67
C LEU A 151 -2.99 -4.32 7.78
N VAL A 152 -4.14 -4.90 7.46
CA VAL A 152 -4.32 -6.36 7.42
C VAL A 152 -3.36 -7.00 6.42
N SER A 153 -3.24 -6.42 5.22
CA SER A 153 -2.29 -6.89 4.20
C SER A 153 -0.84 -6.82 4.68
N ALA A 154 -0.45 -5.73 5.35
CA ALA A 154 0.89 -5.57 5.89
C ALA A 154 1.19 -6.59 7.00
N ALA A 155 0.24 -6.83 7.89
CA ALA A 155 0.36 -7.84 8.95
C ALA A 155 0.53 -9.26 8.38
N LEU A 156 -0.29 -9.64 7.40
CA LEU A 156 -0.18 -10.94 6.74
C LEU A 156 1.17 -11.14 6.05
N LEU A 157 1.68 -10.10 5.38
CA LEU A 157 2.97 -10.17 4.70
C LEU A 157 4.13 -10.26 5.70
N ALA A 158 4.06 -9.50 6.80
CA ALA A 158 5.03 -9.58 7.89
C ALA A 158 5.07 -10.97 8.55
N LEU A 159 3.91 -11.54 8.83
CA LEU A 159 3.80 -12.91 9.36
C LEU A 159 4.40 -13.95 8.41
N ASN A 160 4.17 -13.82 7.11
CA ASN A 160 4.78 -14.70 6.11
C ASN A 160 6.30 -14.55 6.03
N ALA A 161 6.83 -13.34 6.19
CA ALA A 161 8.28 -13.10 6.22
C ALA A 161 8.96 -13.72 7.45
N LEU A 162 8.25 -13.81 8.59
CA LEU A 162 8.76 -14.38 9.84
C LEU A 162 8.63 -15.90 9.93
N ARG A 163 7.74 -16.54 9.16
CA ARG A 163 7.51 -18.00 9.19
C ARG A 163 8.77 -18.87 9.08
N PRO A 164 9.71 -18.62 8.16
CA PRO A 164 10.92 -19.45 8.06
C PRO A 164 11.77 -19.40 9.33
N GLN A 165 11.83 -18.24 9.99
CA GLN A 165 12.59 -18.07 11.23
C GLN A 165 11.95 -18.82 12.41
N LEU A 166 10.61 -18.81 12.50
CA LEU A 166 9.88 -19.55 13.52
C LEU A 166 10.01 -21.08 13.37
N MET A 167 10.11 -21.58 12.12
CA MET A 167 10.37 -23.01 11.88
C MET A 167 11.78 -23.41 12.30
N CYS A 168 12.79 -22.57 12.06
CA CYS A 168 14.17 -22.82 12.45
C CYS A 168 14.32 -22.89 13.99
N ILE A 169 13.67 -21.98 14.72
CA ILE A 169 13.65 -21.98 16.19
C ILE A 169 13.01 -23.25 16.73
N ARG A 170 11.88 -23.72 16.15
CA ARG A 170 11.22 -24.96 16.54
C ARG A 170 12.07 -26.22 16.29
N CYS A 171 12.90 -26.21 15.24
CA CYS A 171 13.83 -27.32 15.00
C CYS A 171 14.99 -27.30 15.99
N CYS A 172 15.56 -26.16 16.31
CA CYS A 172 16.65 -26.06 17.30
C CYS A 172 16.19 -26.44 18.71
N CYS A 173 14.97 -26.07 19.12
CA CYS A 173 14.43 -26.43 20.44
C CYS A 173 14.02 -27.90 20.57
N ARG A 174 13.99 -28.69 19.48
CA ARG A 174 13.73 -30.16 19.54
C ARG A 174 14.99 -31.00 19.64
N VAL A 175 16.17 -30.40 19.54
CA VAL A 175 17.47 -31.10 19.58
C VAL A 175 18.16 -30.92 20.94
N ILE A 176 17.55 -30.15 21.86
CA ILE A 176 17.92 -30.06 23.26
C ILE A 176 16.89 -30.82 24.10
#